data_07b32a96dfcc0dfa0eca38a6d727bea6
#
_entry.id   07b32a96dfcc0dfa0eca38a6d727bea6
#
_cell.length_a   1.000
_cell.length_b   1.000
_cell.length_c   1.000
_cell.angle_alpha   90.00
_cell.angle_beta   90.00
_cell.angle_gamma   90.00
#
_symmetry.space_group_name_H-M   'P 1'
#
loop_
_entity.id
_entity.type
_entity.pdbx_description
1 polymer ?
#
loop_
_entity_poly.entity_id
_entity_poly.type
_entity_poly.pdbx_seq_one_letter_code
_entity_poly.pdbx_strand_id
1 'polypeptide(L)'
;MILLFGSTGFVGSSVHGYLTTRGKQVTGVTRSDYDMLRPNELSNLQKYDDIDTVIWCSGFNQNDRMGILTSSVYDDIMNVNINAITKSMDYLLHHKKINNGARMCIVSSILEDMGRVNKLSYCVSKSAIGGLVRASSVTLYDNDILINSILPGPIDNAMTVDTLSKEEYLKMAPYFIDVNDICKMCYLLCFDNTSITGQSIKIDNGITSKINYV
;
A
#
# COMPACT_ATOMS: atom_id res chain seq x y z
N MET A 1 -17.81 -6.80 5.21
CA MET A 1 -16.73 -7.65 4.59
C MET A 1 -15.39 -6.93 4.65
N ILE A 2 -14.26 -7.68 4.77
CA ILE A 2 -12.89 -7.13 4.66
C ILE A 2 -12.27 -7.61 3.35
N LEU A 3 -11.88 -6.68 2.47
CA LEU A 3 -11.14 -6.99 1.24
C LEU A 3 -9.64 -6.68 1.43
N LEU A 4 -8.78 -7.62 1.04
CA LEU A 4 -7.34 -7.48 1.10
C LEU A 4 -6.73 -7.71 -0.29
N PHE A 5 -6.33 -6.64 -0.96
CA PHE A 5 -5.60 -6.69 -2.21
C PHE A 5 -4.11 -6.99 -1.97
N GLY A 6 -3.52 -7.85 -2.79
CA GLY A 6 -2.14 -8.30 -2.62
C GLY A 6 -1.95 -9.29 -1.47
N SER A 7 -2.99 -10.04 -1.11
CA SER A 7 -3.03 -10.98 0.02
C SER A 7 -2.00 -12.11 -0.07
N THR A 8 -1.44 -12.39 -1.24
CA THR A 8 -0.43 -13.43 -1.48
C THR A 8 1.02 -12.94 -1.37
N GLY A 9 1.24 -11.61 -1.33
CA GLY A 9 2.54 -10.99 -1.13
C GLY A 9 3.01 -11.09 0.34
N PHE A 10 4.30 -10.79 0.59
CA PHE A 10 4.89 -10.89 1.93
C PHE A 10 4.12 -10.09 2.99
N VAL A 11 3.90 -8.79 2.75
CA VAL A 11 3.13 -7.94 3.69
C VAL A 11 1.67 -8.36 3.74
N GLY A 12 1.04 -8.60 2.58
CA GLY A 12 -0.38 -8.96 2.53
C GLY A 12 -0.70 -10.29 3.22
N SER A 13 0.14 -11.32 3.07
CA SER A 13 -0.06 -12.59 3.78
C SER A 13 0.13 -12.45 5.28
N SER A 14 1.07 -11.60 5.72
CA SER A 14 1.27 -11.29 7.14
C SER A 14 0.05 -10.55 7.72
N VAL A 15 -0.48 -9.55 7.01
CA VAL A 15 -1.70 -8.82 7.41
C VAL A 15 -2.90 -9.78 7.45
N HIS A 16 -3.06 -10.65 6.44
CA HIS A 16 -4.11 -11.65 6.40
C HIS A 16 -4.08 -12.56 7.63
N GLY A 17 -2.91 -13.16 7.92
CA GLY A 17 -2.72 -14.03 9.08
C GLY A 17 -2.99 -13.29 10.40
N TYR A 18 -2.45 -12.08 10.54
CA TYR A 18 -2.63 -11.25 11.72
C TYR A 18 -4.11 -10.91 12.02
N LEU A 19 -4.87 -10.56 10.99
CA LEU A 19 -6.30 -10.28 11.12
C LEU A 19 -7.10 -11.56 11.45
N THR A 20 -6.78 -12.67 10.80
CA THR A 20 -7.45 -13.96 11.02
C THR A 20 -7.26 -14.45 12.45
N THR A 21 -6.05 -14.33 13.02
CA THR A 21 -5.79 -14.70 14.42
C THR A 21 -6.56 -13.85 15.43
N ARG A 22 -7.10 -12.71 15.00
CA ARG A 22 -7.98 -11.82 15.79
C ARG A 22 -9.46 -11.99 15.47
N GLY A 23 -9.83 -13.10 14.86
CA GLY A 23 -11.23 -13.43 14.55
C GLY A 23 -11.83 -12.66 13.40
N LYS A 24 -11.02 -11.96 12.58
CA LYS A 24 -11.52 -11.23 11.42
C LYS A 24 -11.60 -12.16 10.20
N GLN A 25 -12.72 -12.12 9.49
CA GLN A 25 -12.88 -12.84 8.21
C GLN A 25 -12.36 -11.96 7.08
N VAL A 26 -11.26 -12.34 6.46
CA VAL A 26 -10.58 -11.58 5.42
C VAL A 26 -10.75 -12.27 4.06
N THR A 27 -11.24 -11.53 3.08
CA THR A 27 -11.32 -11.98 1.70
C THR A 27 -10.13 -11.44 0.91
N GLY A 28 -9.21 -12.33 0.54
CA GLY A 28 -8.07 -11.97 -0.30
C GLY A 28 -8.50 -11.79 -1.76
N VAL A 29 -8.15 -10.64 -2.34
CA VAL A 29 -8.30 -10.39 -3.78
C VAL A 29 -7.03 -10.86 -4.48
N THR A 30 -7.14 -11.88 -5.31
CA THR A 30 -6.04 -12.50 -6.04
C THR A 30 -5.89 -11.92 -7.45
N ARG A 31 -4.83 -12.31 -8.17
CA ARG A 31 -4.65 -11.88 -9.57
C ARG A 31 -5.78 -12.36 -10.49
N SER A 32 -6.39 -13.52 -10.21
CA SER A 32 -7.55 -14.00 -10.97
C SER A 32 -8.82 -13.17 -10.73
N ASP A 33 -8.90 -12.49 -9.59
CA ASP A 33 -10.02 -11.60 -9.30
C ASP A 33 -9.78 -10.21 -9.90
N TYR A 34 -8.54 -9.72 -9.81
CA TYR A 34 -8.15 -8.42 -10.34
C TYR A 34 -6.64 -8.39 -10.65
N ASP A 35 -6.30 -8.40 -11.95
CA ASP A 35 -4.92 -8.24 -12.38
C ASP A 35 -4.51 -6.77 -12.38
N MET A 36 -3.69 -6.38 -11.43
CA MET A 36 -3.26 -4.99 -11.25
C MET A 36 -2.35 -4.47 -12.36
N LEU A 37 -1.77 -5.35 -13.19
CA LEU A 37 -1.10 -4.94 -14.43
C LEU A 37 -2.11 -4.48 -15.49
N ARG A 38 -3.38 -4.85 -15.34
CA ARG A 38 -4.50 -4.48 -16.22
C ARG A 38 -5.58 -3.74 -15.42
N PRO A 39 -5.28 -2.54 -14.92
CA PRO A 39 -6.12 -1.87 -13.92
C PRO A 39 -7.51 -1.46 -14.43
N ASN A 40 -7.80 -1.63 -15.71
CA ASN A 40 -9.12 -1.37 -16.30
C ASN A 40 -10.05 -2.60 -16.29
N GLU A 41 -9.55 -3.79 -15.98
CA GLU A 41 -10.33 -5.04 -15.96
C GLU A 41 -10.98 -5.25 -14.58
N LEU A 42 -12.02 -4.47 -14.28
CA LEU A 42 -12.63 -4.37 -12.95
C LEU A 42 -13.87 -5.26 -12.75
N SER A 43 -14.38 -5.89 -13.82
CA SER A 43 -15.67 -6.59 -13.79
C SER A 43 -15.77 -7.69 -12.74
N ASN A 44 -14.69 -8.39 -12.44
CA ASN A 44 -14.66 -9.43 -11.41
C ASN A 44 -14.81 -8.89 -9.97
N LEU A 45 -14.63 -7.59 -9.75
CA LEU A 45 -14.88 -6.96 -8.45
C LEU A 45 -16.38 -6.82 -8.15
N GLN A 46 -17.24 -7.00 -9.14
CA GLN A 46 -18.71 -6.95 -9.01
C GLN A 46 -19.26 -7.94 -7.98
N LYS A 47 -18.56 -9.06 -7.76
CA LYS A 47 -18.98 -10.11 -6.82
C LYS A 47 -18.86 -9.74 -5.35
N TYR A 48 -18.09 -8.72 -5.03
CA TYR A 48 -17.91 -8.24 -3.66
C TYR A 48 -19.01 -7.23 -3.31
N ASP A 49 -19.48 -7.28 -2.07
CA ASP A 49 -20.54 -6.41 -1.55
C ASP A 49 -20.41 -6.23 -0.04
N ASP A 50 -21.12 -5.28 0.55
CA ASP A 50 -21.13 -5.01 1.99
C ASP A 50 -19.71 -4.87 2.60
N ILE A 51 -18.90 -4.03 1.96
CA ILE A 51 -17.49 -3.88 2.31
C ILE A 51 -17.34 -2.83 3.41
N ASP A 52 -16.81 -3.25 4.57
CA ASP A 52 -16.53 -2.38 5.72
C ASP A 52 -15.05 -1.98 5.79
N THR A 53 -14.18 -2.76 5.15
CA THR A 53 -12.74 -2.51 5.19
C THR A 53 -12.09 -2.88 3.87
N VAL A 54 -11.21 -2.01 3.36
CA VAL A 54 -10.37 -2.32 2.21
C VAL A 54 -8.91 -2.04 2.55
N ILE A 55 -8.05 -3.02 2.33
CA ILE A 55 -6.61 -2.91 2.55
C ILE A 55 -5.87 -3.22 1.25
N TRP A 56 -5.02 -2.30 0.77
CA TRP A 56 -4.15 -2.52 -0.37
C TRP A 56 -2.72 -2.74 0.10
N CYS A 57 -2.22 -3.98 -0.05
CA CYS A 57 -0.85 -4.40 0.25
C CYS A 57 -0.03 -4.72 -1.01
N SER A 58 -0.59 -4.48 -2.19
CA SER A 58 0.09 -4.72 -3.45
C SER A 58 1.21 -3.72 -3.69
N GLY A 59 2.25 -4.18 -4.36
CA GLY A 59 3.34 -3.33 -4.77
C GLY A 59 4.27 -4.04 -5.75
N PHE A 60 4.80 -3.29 -6.69
CA PHE A 60 5.83 -3.71 -7.64
C PHE A 60 6.97 -2.72 -7.63
N ASN A 61 8.20 -3.23 -7.63
CA ASN A 61 9.42 -2.43 -7.52
C ASN A 61 10.50 -2.99 -8.44
N GLN A 62 11.10 -2.10 -9.22
CA GLN A 62 12.24 -2.40 -10.06
C GLN A 62 13.21 -1.22 -10.04
N ASN A 63 14.49 -1.46 -10.34
CA ASN A 63 15.48 -0.39 -10.40
C ASN A 63 15.38 0.33 -11.74
N ASP A 64 15.26 1.66 -11.67
CA ASP A 64 15.25 2.55 -12.82
C ASP A 64 15.73 3.96 -12.45
N ARG A 65 16.09 4.75 -13.44
CA ARG A 65 16.49 6.15 -13.26
C ARG A 65 16.24 6.98 -14.50
N MET A 66 16.22 8.29 -14.33
CA MET A 66 16.12 9.23 -15.43
C MET A 66 17.24 9.00 -16.46
N GLY A 67 16.90 9.02 -17.73
CA GLY A 67 17.81 8.85 -18.87
C GLY A 67 17.96 7.39 -19.35
N ILE A 68 17.54 6.38 -18.54
CA ILE A 68 17.51 4.97 -18.95
C ILE A 68 16.18 4.29 -18.57
N LEU A 69 15.11 5.07 -18.53
CA LEU A 69 13.78 4.59 -18.22
C LEU A 69 13.26 3.65 -19.31
N THR A 70 12.76 2.49 -18.91
CA THR A 70 12.05 1.56 -19.80
C THR A 70 10.53 1.79 -19.62
N SER A 71 9.85 2.21 -20.68
CA SER A 71 8.42 2.60 -20.59
C SER A 71 7.54 1.48 -20.02
N SER A 72 7.73 0.22 -20.46
CA SER A 72 6.93 -0.90 -19.94
C SER A 72 7.13 -1.13 -18.44
N VAL A 73 8.33 -0.98 -17.92
CA VAL A 73 8.63 -1.11 -16.48
C VAL A 73 7.97 0.03 -15.70
N TYR A 74 8.07 1.25 -16.23
CA TYR A 74 7.39 2.41 -15.64
C TYR A 74 5.88 2.18 -15.57
N ASP A 75 5.27 1.77 -16.69
CA ASP A 75 3.84 1.52 -16.77
C ASP A 75 3.39 0.41 -15.81
N ASP A 76 4.13 -0.67 -15.70
CA ASP A 76 3.86 -1.76 -14.77
C ASP A 76 3.90 -1.28 -13.30
N ILE A 77 4.92 -0.49 -12.94
CA ILE A 77 5.03 0.08 -11.59
C ILE A 77 3.84 1.02 -11.31
N MET A 78 3.51 1.91 -12.25
CA MET A 78 2.38 2.83 -12.09
C MET A 78 1.05 2.07 -12.05
N ASN A 79 0.89 1.04 -12.88
CA ASN A 79 -0.33 0.23 -12.89
C ASN A 79 -0.55 -0.47 -11.55
N VAL A 80 0.45 -1.17 -11.02
CA VAL A 80 0.31 -1.92 -9.78
C VAL A 80 0.21 -1.01 -8.56
N ASN A 81 1.07 0.03 -8.48
CA ASN A 81 1.24 0.79 -7.24
C ASN A 81 0.24 1.92 -7.05
N ILE A 82 -0.36 2.44 -8.14
CA ILE A 82 -1.29 3.57 -8.03
C ILE A 82 -2.55 3.39 -8.87
N ASN A 83 -2.44 3.05 -10.18
CA ASN A 83 -3.61 3.00 -11.03
C ASN A 83 -4.61 1.94 -10.59
N ALA A 84 -4.13 0.73 -10.22
CA ALA A 84 -4.99 -0.35 -9.73
C ALA A 84 -5.70 0.01 -8.41
N ILE A 85 -4.99 0.67 -7.50
CA ILE A 85 -5.56 1.14 -6.23
C ILE A 85 -6.67 2.15 -6.51
N THR A 86 -6.36 3.20 -7.27
CA THR A 86 -7.31 4.28 -7.58
C THR A 86 -8.54 3.75 -8.29
N LYS A 87 -8.35 2.90 -9.32
CA LYS A 87 -9.47 2.39 -10.12
C LYS A 87 -10.32 1.37 -9.39
N SER A 88 -9.73 0.49 -8.58
CA SER A 88 -10.50 -0.44 -7.75
C SER A 88 -11.30 0.30 -6.67
N MET A 89 -10.72 1.33 -6.06
CA MET A 89 -11.40 2.18 -5.09
C MET A 89 -12.59 2.89 -5.74
N ASP A 90 -12.37 3.58 -6.86
CA ASP A 90 -13.41 4.29 -7.61
C ASP A 90 -14.54 3.34 -8.03
N TYR A 91 -14.20 2.17 -8.60
CA TYR A 91 -15.17 1.17 -8.99
C TYR A 91 -16.05 0.71 -7.83
N LEU A 92 -15.44 0.35 -6.70
CA LEU A 92 -16.17 -0.15 -5.53
C LEU A 92 -17.08 0.93 -4.92
N LEU A 93 -16.64 2.19 -4.90
CA LEU A 93 -17.44 3.34 -4.45
C LEU A 93 -18.58 3.65 -5.42
N HIS A 94 -18.29 3.74 -6.72
CA HIS A 94 -19.27 4.03 -7.78
C HIS A 94 -20.43 3.02 -7.78
N HIS A 95 -20.10 1.74 -7.62
CA HIS A 95 -21.08 0.66 -7.57
C HIS A 95 -21.68 0.42 -6.17
N LYS A 96 -21.45 1.33 -5.21
CA LYS A 96 -22.00 1.27 -3.85
C LYS A 96 -21.70 -0.03 -3.12
N LYS A 97 -20.51 -0.58 -3.35
CA LYS A 97 -20.03 -1.82 -2.71
C LYS A 97 -19.46 -1.59 -1.31
N ILE A 98 -19.11 -0.35 -1.00
CA ILE A 98 -18.48 0.08 0.25
C ILE A 98 -19.54 0.72 1.14
N ASN A 99 -19.62 0.25 2.37
CA ASN A 99 -20.55 0.77 3.37
C ASN A 99 -20.12 2.14 3.89
N ASN A 100 -21.09 2.95 4.31
CA ASN A 100 -20.80 4.12 5.12
C ASN A 100 -20.09 3.66 6.42
N GLY A 101 -19.17 4.45 6.89
CA GLY A 101 -18.37 4.08 8.06
C GLY A 101 -17.20 3.13 7.76
N ALA A 102 -16.94 2.80 6.49
CA ALA A 102 -15.84 1.91 6.11
C ALA A 102 -14.47 2.51 6.42
N ARG A 103 -13.47 1.63 6.54
CA ARG A 103 -12.05 1.99 6.80
C ARG A 103 -11.17 1.49 5.68
N MET A 104 -10.32 2.37 5.16
CA MET A 104 -9.41 2.09 4.05
C MET A 104 -7.97 2.30 4.46
N CYS A 105 -7.11 1.37 4.11
CA CYS A 105 -5.67 1.44 4.41
C CYS A 105 -4.84 1.05 3.18
N ILE A 106 -3.85 1.86 2.83
CA ILE A 106 -2.93 1.59 1.73
C ILE A 106 -1.52 1.41 2.29
N VAL A 107 -0.88 0.27 2.00
CA VAL A 107 0.54 0.08 2.34
C VAL A 107 1.39 0.74 1.25
N SER A 108 1.95 1.90 1.58
CA SER A 108 2.82 2.70 0.73
C SER A 108 4.32 2.39 0.99
N SER A 109 5.13 3.38 1.24
CA SER A 109 6.56 3.30 1.56
C SER A 109 7.04 4.64 2.09
N ILE A 110 8.13 4.67 2.86
CA ILE A 110 8.85 5.92 3.17
C ILE A 110 9.28 6.67 1.90
N LEU A 111 9.41 5.99 0.75
CA LEU A 111 9.69 6.62 -0.54
C LEU A 111 8.51 7.40 -1.13
N GLU A 112 7.40 7.51 -0.41
CA GLU A 112 6.33 8.47 -0.67
C GLU A 112 6.83 9.92 -0.47
N ASP A 113 7.65 10.13 0.55
CA ASP A 113 8.18 11.45 0.95
C ASP A 113 9.67 11.63 0.61
N MET A 114 10.36 10.57 0.20
CA MET A 114 11.81 10.57 0.01
C MET A 114 12.20 10.08 -1.38
N GLY A 115 13.32 10.62 -1.89
CA GLY A 115 13.97 10.09 -3.09
C GLY A 115 15.02 9.04 -2.74
N ARG A 116 15.17 8.06 -3.64
CA ARG A 116 16.26 7.08 -3.57
C ARG A 116 16.85 6.86 -4.96
N VAL A 117 18.17 6.73 -5.02
CA VAL A 117 18.89 6.40 -6.26
C VAL A 117 18.35 5.10 -6.84
N ASN A 118 18.19 5.06 -8.17
CA ASN A 118 17.65 3.92 -8.92
C ASN A 118 16.22 3.49 -8.54
N LYS A 119 15.38 4.42 -8.05
CA LYS A 119 13.99 4.16 -7.67
C LYS A 119 13.02 5.21 -8.21
N LEU A 120 13.29 5.74 -9.41
CA LEU A 120 12.50 6.82 -9.99
C LEU A 120 11.01 6.49 -10.05
N SER A 121 10.64 5.46 -10.81
CA SER A 121 9.23 5.10 -11.01
C SER A 121 8.55 4.67 -9.71
N TYR A 122 9.29 3.97 -8.85
CA TYR A 122 8.77 3.57 -7.56
C TYR A 122 8.48 4.78 -6.66
N CYS A 123 9.43 5.74 -6.54
CA CYS A 123 9.20 6.98 -5.78
C CYS A 123 8.00 7.76 -6.35
N VAL A 124 7.93 7.94 -7.68
CA VAL A 124 6.79 8.62 -8.32
C VAL A 124 5.47 7.96 -7.95
N SER A 125 5.39 6.63 -8.09
CA SER A 125 4.17 5.88 -7.79
C SER A 125 3.76 5.96 -6.32
N LYS A 126 4.73 5.91 -5.40
CA LYS A 126 4.45 6.00 -3.96
C LYS A 126 4.09 7.42 -3.53
N SER A 127 4.74 8.45 -4.09
CA SER A 127 4.35 9.85 -3.85
C SER A 127 2.92 10.15 -4.32
N ALA A 128 2.46 9.50 -5.39
CA ALA A 128 1.08 9.63 -5.84
C ALA A 128 0.07 9.07 -4.83
N ILE A 129 0.43 8.05 -4.04
CA ILE A 129 -0.44 7.50 -2.98
C ILE A 129 -0.76 8.55 -1.93
N GLY A 130 0.22 9.33 -1.46
CA GLY A 130 -0.02 10.41 -0.51
C GLY A 130 -1.01 11.46 -1.03
N GLY A 131 -0.91 11.81 -2.33
CA GLY A 131 -1.89 12.66 -3.01
C GLY A 131 -3.29 12.04 -3.04
N LEU A 132 -3.38 10.76 -3.41
CA LEU A 132 -4.63 10.01 -3.44
C LEU A 132 -5.29 9.98 -2.06
N VAL A 133 -4.55 9.65 -1.01
CA VAL A 133 -5.05 9.55 0.37
C VAL A 133 -5.62 10.90 0.85
N ARG A 134 -4.87 11.99 0.66
CA ARG A 134 -5.34 13.34 1.04
C ARG A 134 -6.58 13.77 0.28
N ALA A 135 -6.60 13.59 -1.04
CA ALA A 135 -7.74 13.98 -1.86
C ALA A 135 -8.99 13.15 -1.56
N SER A 136 -8.82 11.83 -1.40
CA SER A 136 -9.94 10.92 -1.10
C SER A 136 -10.51 11.15 0.30
N SER A 137 -9.69 11.48 1.30
CA SER A 137 -10.17 11.72 2.67
C SER A 137 -11.18 12.87 2.75
N VAL A 138 -11.01 13.90 1.92
CA VAL A 138 -11.95 15.04 1.86
C VAL A 138 -13.30 14.64 1.27
N THR A 139 -13.28 13.86 0.19
CA THR A 139 -14.51 13.46 -0.51
C THR A 139 -15.27 12.33 0.18
N LEU A 140 -14.55 11.48 0.94
CA LEU A 140 -15.13 10.33 1.63
C LEU A 140 -15.68 10.66 3.03
N TYR A 141 -15.38 11.84 3.54
CA TYR A 141 -15.77 12.28 4.88
C TYR A 141 -17.29 12.27 5.11
N ASP A 142 -18.07 12.70 4.13
CA ASP A 142 -19.54 12.77 4.23
C ASP A 142 -20.19 11.38 4.40
N ASN A 143 -19.47 10.32 4.08
CA ASN A 143 -19.90 8.93 4.27
C ASN A 143 -19.27 8.27 5.49
N ASP A 144 -18.59 9.01 6.36
CA ASP A 144 -17.81 8.51 7.52
C ASP A 144 -16.73 7.47 7.11
N ILE A 145 -16.25 7.53 5.88
CA ILE A 145 -15.19 6.64 5.40
C ILE A 145 -13.84 7.27 5.70
N LEU A 146 -12.99 6.56 6.45
CA LEU A 146 -11.63 7.01 6.77
C LEU A 146 -10.62 6.28 5.90
N ILE A 147 -9.68 7.04 5.32
CA ILE A 147 -8.61 6.50 4.47
C ILE A 147 -7.25 7.02 4.91
N ASN A 148 -6.28 6.10 5.07
CA ASN A 148 -4.92 6.43 5.45
C ASN A 148 -3.91 5.57 4.71
N SER A 149 -2.65 5.99 4.67
CA SER A 149 -1.54 5.15 4.24
C SER A 149 -0.56 4.86 5.37
N ILE A 150 0.07 3.69 5.29
CA ILE A 150 1.22 3.31 6.13
C ILE A 150 2.45 3.40 5.25
N LEU A 151 3.50 4.02 5.76
CA LEU A 151 4.78 4.19 5.09
C LEU A 151 5.85 3.32 5.77
N PRO A 152 5.96 2.04 5.37
CA PRO A 152 7.01 1.18 5.90
C PRO A 152 8.40 1.68 5.51
N GLY A 153 9.34 1.57 6.45
CA GLY A 153 10.77 1.55 6.19
C GLY A 153 11.19 0.26 5.47
N PRO A 154 12.48 -0.01 5.38
CA PRO A 154 12.97 -1.23 4.75
C PRO A 154 12.51 -2.46 5.53
N ILE A 155 12.07 -3.48 4.78
CA ILE A 155 11.67 -4.79 5.30
C ILE A 155 12.62 -5.82 4.74
N ASP A 156 13.08 -6.77 5.56
CA ASP A 156 13.90 -7.88 5.09
C ASP A 156 13.02 -8.90 4.35
N ASN A 157 12.89 -8.71 3.06
CA ASN A 157 12.13 -9.57 2.16
C ASN A 157 12.73 -9.55 0.74
N ALA A 158 12.30 -10.49 -0.12
CA ALA A 158 12.82 -10.62 -1.48
C ALA A 158 12.73 -9.31 -2.28
N MET A 159 11.61 -8.58 -2.22
CA MET A 159 11.44 -7.31 -2.94
C MET A 159 12.51 -6.27 -2.56
N THR A 160 12.93 -6.25 -1.31
CA THR A 160 13.97 -5.34 -0.81
C THR A 160 15.36 -5.88 -1.17
N VAL A 161 15.62 -7.15 -0.85
CA VAL A 161 16.93 -7.79 -1.00
C VAL A 161 17.37 -7.85 -2.46
N ASP A 162 16.47 -8.24 -3.38
CA ASP A 162 16.77 -8.39 -4.81
C ASP A 162 17.14 -7.06 -5.50
N THR A 163 16.85 -5.93 -4.85
CA THR A 163 17.14 -4.60 -5.39
C THR A 163 18.33 -3.91 -4.73
N LEU A 164 19.01 -4.59 -3.79
CA LEU A 164 20.15 -4.07 -3.02
C LEU A 164 21.47 -4.75 -3.41
N SER A 165 22.55 -3.98 -3.43
CA SER A 165 23.89 -4.55 -3.30
C SER A 165 24.12 -5.05 -1.85
N LYS A 166 25.11 -5.93 -1.68
CA LYS A 166 25.49 -6.42 -0.34
C LYS A 166 25.86 -5.28 0.61
N GLU A 167 26.52 -4.25 0.11
CA GLU A 167 26.90 -3.08 0.92
C GLU A 167 25.66 -2.28 1.37
N GLU A 168 24.73 -2.03 0.45
CA GLU A 168 23.46 -1.36 0.76
C GLU A 168 22.64 -2.16 1.77
N TYR A 169 22.56 -3.49 1.62
CA TYR A 169 21.89 -4.36 2.56
C TYR A 169 22.45 -4.21 3.97
N LEU A 170 23.77 -4.27 4.15
CA LEU A 170 24.40 -4.14 5.45
C LEU A 170 24.18 -2.75 6.08
N LYS A 171 24.12 -1.70 5.27
CA LYS A 171 23.79 -0.34 5.75
C LYS A 171 22.31 -0.20 6.16
N MET A 172 21.43 -0.93 5.50
CA MET A 172 19.98 -0.89 5.77
C MET A 172 19.54 -1.83 6.88
N ALA A 173 20.25 -2.95 7.10
CA ALA A 173 19.88 -3.99 8.05
C ALA A 173 19.54 -3.48 9.46
N PRO A 174 20.24 -2.50 10.05
CA PRO A 174 19.89 -1.94 11.35
C PRO A 174 18.53 -1.23 11.40
N TYR A 175 17.95 -0.91 10.26
CA TYR A 175 16.67 -0.20 10.12
C TYR A 175 15.54 -1.08 9.62
N PHE A 176 15.78 -2.37 9.42
CA PHE A 176 14.69 -3.27 9.05
C PHE A 176 13.62 -3.26 10.13
N ILE A 177 12.39 -3.10 9.68
CA ILE A 177 11.20 -3.11 10.53
C ILE A 177 10.61 -4.51 10.60
N ASP A 178 9.97 -4.82 11.71
CA ASP A 178 9.15 -6.03 11.82
C ASP A 178 7.83 -5.84 11.05
N VAL A 179 7.50 -6.76 10.17
CA VAL A 179 6.23 -6.76 9.44
C VAL A 179 5.01 -6.76 10.37
N ASN A 180 5.15 -7.28 11.59
CA ASN A 180 4.09 -7.24 12.59
C ASN A 180 3.70 -5.82 13.00
N ASP A 181 4.61 -4.85 12.92
CA ASP A 181 4.28 -3.46 13.24
C ASP A 181 3.40 -2.84 12.13
N ILE A 182 3.59 -3.25 10.87
CA ILE A 182 2.66 -2.91 9.78
C ILE A 182 1.29 -3.53 10.05
N CYS A 183 1.24 -4.82 10.47
CA CYS A 183 0.00 -5.51 10.77
C CYS A 183 -0.78 -4.84 11.92
N LYS A 184 -0.09 -4.45 13.00
CA LYS A 184 -0.67 -3.71 14.13
C LYS A 184 -1.24 -2.36 13.68
N MET A 185 -0.51 -1.62 12.84
CA MET A 185 -0.97 -0.33 12.33
C MET A 185 -2.15 -0.50 11.38
N CYS A 186 -2.15 -1.50 10.50
CA CYS A 186 -3.32 -1.84 9.69
C CYS A 186 -4.54 -2.12 10.57
N TYR A 187 -4.34 -2.89 11.65
CA TYR A 187 -5.43 -3.19 12.60
C TYR A 187 -5.95 -1.92 13.27
N LEU A 188 -5.06 -1.08 13.80
CA LEU A 188 -5.43 0.19 14.42
C LEU A 188 -6.24 1.06 13.45
N LEU A 189 -5.73 1.28 12.23
CA LEU A 189 -6.38 2.16 11.26
C LEU A 189 -7.72 1.63 10.75
N CYS A 190 -7.89 0.31 10.70
CA CYS A 190 -9.08 -0.32 10.15
C CYS A 190 -10.15 -0.69 11.19
N PHE A 191 -9.80 -0.84 12.47
CA PHE A 191 -10.74 -1.36 13.47
C PHE A 191 -10.84 -0.53 14.76
N ASP A 192 -9.79 0.19 15.14
CA ASP A 192 -9.75 0.97 16.39
C ASP A 192 -9.75 2.49 16.12
N ASN A 193 -9.64 2.90 14.85
CA ASN A 193 -9.56 4.30 14.44
C ASN A 193 -10.95 4.94 14.29
N THR A 194 -11.12 6.11 14.89
CA THR A 194 -12.37 6.90 14.82
C THR A 194 -12.20 8.28 14.19
N SER A 195 -10.96 8.78 14.05
CA SER A 195 -10.73 10.19 13.69
C SER A 195 -9.53 10.41 12.76
N ILE A 196 -8.64 9.43 12.60
CA ILE A 196 -7.47 9.58 11.73
C ILE A 196 -7.89 9.33 10.29
N THR A 197 -7.78 10.35 9.43
CA THR A 197 -8.02 10.24 7.99
C THR A 197 -7.10 11.17 7.21
N GLY A 198 -6.78 10.84 5.98
CA GLY A 198 -5.90 11.62 5.11
C GLY A 198 -4.43 11.60 5.52
N GLN A 199 -4.02 10.69 6.41
CA GLN A 199 -2.67 10.66 6.97
C GLN A 199 -1.79 9.58 6.33
N SER A 200 -0.49 9.90 6.24
CA SER A 200 0.58 8.99 5.84
C SER A 200 1.46 8.71 7.06
N ILE A 201 1.38 7.50 7.61
CA ILE A 201 1.99 7.17 8.91
C ILE A 201 3.25 6.33 8.71
N LYS A 202 4.40 6.84 9.13
CA LYS A 202 5.70 6.16 9.01
C LYS A 202 5.90 5.10 10.09
N ILE A 203 6.42 3.95 9.66
CA ILE A 203 6.94 2.87 10.50
C ILE A 203 8.33 2.54 9.96
N ASP A 204 9.38 3.14 10.47
CA ASP A 204 10.66 3.18 9.77
C ASP A 204 11.90 3.16 10.69
N ASN A 205 11.74 2.81 11.96
CA ASN A 205 12.82 2.83 12.96
C ASN A 205 13.61 4.16 12.99
N GLY A 206 12.95 5.27 12.60
CA GLY A 206 13.54 6.60 12.60
C GLY A 206 14.53 6.88 11.46
N ILE A 207 14.62 6.02 10.44
CA ILE A 207 15.57 6.21 9.33
C ILE A 207 15.32 7.54 8.59
N THR A 208 14.05 7.95 8.46
CA THR A 208 13.69 9.22 7.78
C THR A 208 13.88 10.46 8.68
N SER A 209 14.08 10.27 9.99
CA SER A 209 14.28 11.35 10.96
C SER A 209 15.77 11.65 11.20
N LYS A 210 16.68 10.88 10.61
CA LYS A 210 18.12 11.09 10.77
C LYS A 210 18.62 12.16 9.82
N ILE A 211 19.34 13.12 10.38
CA ILE A 211 20.19 14.05 9.62
C ILE A 211 21.57 13.38 9.52
N ASN A 212 21.94 12.92 8.32
CA ASN A 212 23.31 12.50 8.07
C ASN A 212 24.13 13.76 7.78
N TYR A 213 24.91 14.22 8.76
CA TYR A 213 25.98 15.17 8.49
C TYR A 213 27.05 14.41 7.69
N VAL A 214 27.24 14.81 6.44
CA VAL A 214 28.36 14.34 5.59
C VAL A 214 29.65 15.01 6.06
#